data_2ad6389798b83df27973c2a7194c78e0
#
_entry.id   2ad6389798b83df27973c2a7194c78e0
#
_cell.length_a   1.000
_cell.length_b   1.000
_cell.length_c   1.000
_cell.angle_alpha   90.00
_cell.angle_beta   90.00
_cell.angle_gamma   90.00
#
_symmetry.space_group_name_H-M   'P 1'
#
loop_
_entity.id
_entity.type
_entity.pdbx_description
1 polymer ?
#
loop_
_entity_poly.entity_id
_entity_poly.type
_entity_poly.pdbx_seq_one_letter_code
_entity_poly.pdbx_strand_id
1 'polypeptide(L)'
;MASFEHKGSTLVYEIHGEGPAVLALAPGGMRSATALWGNAPFNPLSVLSDRFTVISMDQRNAGASRGPVRKDDGWDSFLEDQLALLDHLGIERCAALGMCIGGPYVMNLLRAQPERFFAGVLLQPIGLDDNREAFLGMVDSWAEDLLPKRPDLSPEILAALRDRMFSNDFLFAVSEEDVRHCPVPLQIMLGNDLFHPESTSRRVAELAPRAELIEAWKGEGEREAAVTALRTFLFQSAGEGQ
;
A
#
# COMPACT_ATOMS: atom_id res chain seq x y z
N MET A 1 -17.70 -3.25 -8.36
CA MET A 1 -16.35 -3.17 -8.97
C MET A 1 -16.45 -2.43 -10.29
N ALA A 2 -15.60 -1.44 -10.51
CA ALA A 2 -15.43 -0.71 -11.76
C ALA A 2 -14.00 -0.97 -12.28
N SER A 3 -13.70 -0.55 -13.51
CA SER A 3 -12.38 -0.70 -14.09
C SER A 3 -12.03 0.49 -14.97
N PHE A 4 -10.73 0.73 -15.17
CA PHE A 4 -10.21 1.72 -16.12
C PHE A 4 -8.95 1.18 -16.80
N GLU A 5 -8.60 1.79 -17.93
CA GLU A 5 -7.42 1.40 -18.71
C GLU A 5 -6.25 2.35 -18.45
N HIS A 6 -5.08 1.79 -18.15
CA HIS A 6 -3.83 2.54 -18.02
C HIS A 6 -2.64 1.77 -18.59
N LYS A 7 -1.92 2.34 -19.55
CA LYS A 7 -0.70 1.77 -20.18
C LYS A 7 -0.83 0.29 -20.60
N GLY A 8 -2.03 -0.10 -21.08
CA GLY A 8 -2.34 -1.46 -21.51
C GLY A 8 -2.71 -2.40 -20.35
N SER A 9 -2.92 -1.87 -19.16
CA SER A 9 -3.48 -2.59 -18.02
C SER A 9 -4.95 -2.22 -17.85
N THR A 10 -5.80 -3.23 -17.61
CA THR A 10 -7.16 -3.06 -17.09
C THR A 10 -7.08 -3.17 -15.57
N LEU A 11 -7.33 -2.07 -14.87
CA LEU A 11 -7.23 -1.98 -13.42
C LEU A 11 -8.61 -1.90 -12.80
N VAL A 12 -8.89 -2.77 -11.85
CA VAL A 12 -10.18 -2.91 -11.17
C VAL A 12 -10.14 -2.22 -9.82
N TYR A 13 -11.22 -1.52 -9.47
CA TYR A 13 -11.33 -0.79 -8.20
C TYR A 13 -12.75 -0.79 -7.65
N GLU A 14 -12.87 -0.43 -6.38
CA GLU A 14 -14.13 -0.20 -5.67
C GLU A 14 -14.09 1.14 -4.95
N ILE A 15 -15.26 1.75 -4.79
CA ILE A 15 -15.45 2.99 -4.02
C ILE A 15 -16.59 2.77 -3.04
N HIS A 16 -16.38 3.17 -1.80
CA HIS A 16 -17.36 3.05 -0.71
C HIS A 16 -17.41 4.35 0.09
N GLY A 17 -18.62 4.77 0.46
CA GLY A 17 -18.86 5.94 1.31
C GLY A 17 -18.76 7.27 0.60
N GLU A 18 -18.85 8.35 1.39
CA GLU A 18 -18.80 9.75 0.94
C GLU A 18 -17.98 10.57 1.95
N GLY A 19 -17.28 11.60 1.47
CA GLY A 19 -16.44 12.49 2.27
C GLY A 19 -15.01 12.62 1.72
N PRO A 20 -14.04 13.07 2.53
CA PRO A 20 -12.64 13.13 2.12
C PRO A 20 -12.13 11.78 1.61
N ALA A 21 -11.36 11.79 0.52
CA ALA A 21 -10.92 10.56 -0.13
C ALA A 21 -9.80 9.86 0.66
N VAL A 22 -9.83 8.52 0.68
CA VAL A 22 -8.79 7.64 1.21
C VAL A 22 -8.50 6.55 0.18
N LEU A 23 -7.28 6.51 -0.35
CA LEU A 23 -6.80 5.41 -1.19
C LEU A 23 -6.30 4.28 -0.28
N ALA A 24 -6.98 3.14 -0.29
CA ALA A 24 -6.68 1.97 0.55
C ALA A 24 -6.01 0.86 -0.27
N LEU A 25 -4.71 0.64 -0.03
CA LEU A 25 -3.84 -0.31 -0.72
C LEU A 25 -3.73 -1.61 0.10
N ALA A 26 -4.33 -2.67 -0.43
CA ALA A 26 -4.54 -3.94 0.27
C ALA A 26 -3.23 -4.71 0.54
N PRO A 27 -3.20 -5.60 1.56
CA PRO A 27 -2.10 -6.53 1.77
C PRO A 27 -2.05 -7.61 0.68
N GLY A 28 -1.05 -8.50 0.75
CA GLY A 28 -0.99 -9.72 -0.06
C GLY A 28 0.21 -9.81 -1.00
N GLY A 29 1.23 -8.99 -0.84
CA GLY A 29 2.41 -8.99 -1.70
C GLY A 29 2.02 -8.76 -3.15
N MET A 30 2.55 -9.55 -4.08
CA MET A 30 2.22 -9.45 -5.50
C MET A 30 0.76 -9.82 -5.85
N ARG A 31 0.00 -10.37 -4.88
CA ARG A 31 -1.44 -10.68 -5.01
C ARG A 31 -2.34 -9.60 -4.40
N SER A 32 -1.78 -8.42 -4.06
CA SER A 32 -2.49 -7.32 -3.40
C SER A 32 -3.77 -6.95 -4.16
N ALA A 33 -4.91 -7.26 -3.57
CA ALA A 33 -6.24 -7.05 -4.15
C ALA A 33 -7.25 -6.67 -3.06
N THR A 34 -8.27 -5.92 -3.42
CA THR A 34 -9.31 -5.40 -2.52
C THR A 34 -9.93 -6.49 -1.61
N ALA A 35 -10.16 -7.69 -2.15
CA ALA A 35 -10.72 -8.79 -1.40
C ALA A 35 -9.86 -9.22 -0.18
N LEU A 36 -8.54 -8.95 -0.20
CA LEU A 36 -7.64 -9.32 0.89
C LEU A 36 -7.80 -8.45 2.15
N TRP A 37 -8.50 -7.34 2.07
CA TRP A 37 -8.94 -6.62 3.26
C TRP A 37 -9.85 -7.44 4.19
N GLY A 38 -10.51 -8.48 3.67
CA GLY A 38 -11.30 -9.43 4.46
C GLY A 38 -10.47 -10.24 5.48
N ASN A 39 -9.15 -10.35 5.28
CA ASN A 39 -8.22 -11.07 6.15
C ASN A 39 -7.45 -10.14 7.12
N ALA A 40 -7.64 -8.82 7.01
CA ALA A 40 -6.99 -7.85 7.87
C ALA A 40 -7.68 -7.79 9.26
N PRO A 41 -7.00 -7.30 10.30
CA PRO A 41 -7.60 -7.07 11.63
C PRO A 41 -8.86 -6.21 11.58
N PHE A 42 -8.92 -5.26 10.65
CA PHE A 42 -10.13 -4.52 10.27
C PHE A 42 -10.10 -4.19 8.77
N ASN A 43 -11.26 -4.01 8.18
CA ASN A 43 -11.41 -3.67 6.77
C ASN A 43 -11.67 -2.16 6.61
N PRO A 44 -10.72 -1.38 6.04
CA PRO A 44 -10.89 0.07 5.85
C PRO A 44 -12.16 0.44 5.08
N LEU A 45 -12.58 -0.39 4.12
CA LEU A 45 -13.77 -0.13 3.30
C LEU A 45 -15.06 -0.13 4.14
N SER A 46 -15.07 -0.85 5.26
CA SER A 46 -16.22 -0.89 6.16
C SER A 46 -16.10 0.10 7.33
N VAL A 47 -14.88 0.22 7.91
CA VAL A 47 -14.71 1.05 9.11
C VAL A 47 -14.55 2.55 8.82
N LEU A 48 -14.31 2.96 7.58
CA LEU A 48 -14.13 4.36 7.20
C LEU A 48 -15.26 4.92 6.33
N SER A 49 -16.05 4.06 5.66
CA SER A 49 -17.00 4.50 4.64
C SER A 49 -18.21 5.30 5.15
N ASP A 50 -18.40 5.40 6.45
CA ASP A 50 -19.42 6.28 7.05
C ASP A 50 -19.01 7.76 7.08
N ARG A 51 -17.73 8.08 6.85
CA ARG A 51 -17.16 9.43 6.92
C ARG A 51 -16.19 9.79 5.80
N PHE A 52 -15.75 8.81 5.01
CA PHE A 52 -14.74 8.96 3.98
C PHE A 52 -15.18 8.27 2.69
N THR A 53 -14.74 8.81 1.57
CA THR A 53 -14.77 8.09 0.29
C THR A 53 -13.57 7.16 0.24
N VAL A 54 -13.77 5.87 0.50
CA VAL A 54 -12.69 4.86 0.51
C VAL A 54 -12.58 4.21 -0.85
N ILE A 55 -11.42 4.35 -1.48
CA ILE A 55 -11.08 3.83 -2.80
C ILE A 55 -10.10 2.68 -2.60
N SER A 56 -10.39 1.49 -3.10
CA SER A 56 -9.46 0.36 -3.09
C SER A 56 -9.34 -0.24 -4.47
N MET A 57 -8.14 -0.70 -4.84
CA MET A 57 -7.88 -1.29 -6.15
C MET A 57 -7.19 -2.64 -6.03
N ASP A 58 -7.43 -3.48 -7.01
CA ASP A 58 -6.59 -4.63 -7.28
C ASP A 58 -5.32 -4.14 -8.00
N GLN A 59 -4.14 -4.43 -7.47
CA GLN A 59 -2.89 -4.06 -8.15
C GLN A 59 -2.74 -4.83 -9.46
N ARG A 60 -1.92 -4.35 -10.42
CA ARG A 60 -1.73 -5.03 -11.70
C ARG A 60 -1.37 -6.51 -11.51
N ASN A 61 -2.04 -7.40 -12.25
CA ASN A 61 -1.90 -8.86 -12.18
C ASN A 61 -2.25 -9.49 -10.81
N ALA A 62 -3.05 -8.78 -10.01
CA ALA A 62 -3.68 -9.28 -8.80
C ALA A 62 -5.21 -9.19 -8.92
N GLY A 63 -5.93 -10.03 -8.18
CA GLY A 63 -7.39 -10.03 -8.19
C GLY A 63 -7.97 -10.13 -9.60
N ALA A 64 -8.78 -9.15 -9.98
CA ALA A 64 -9.38 -9.04 -11.32
C ALA A 64 -8.59 -8.12 -12.27
N SER A 65 -7.59 -7.38 -11.78
CA SER A 65 -6.73 -6.54 -12.60
C SER A 65 -5.77 -7.35 -13.48
N ARG A 66 -5.53 -6.87 -14.69
CA ARG A 66 -4.64 -7.51 -15.66
C ARG A 66 -3.80 -6.45 -16.37
N GLY A 67 -2.54 -6.76 -16.64
CA GLY A 67 -1.64 -5.88 -17.35
C GLY A 67 -0.42 -6.59 -17.89
N PRO A 68 0.32 -5.97 -18.81
CA PRO A 68 1.61 -6.49 -19.22
C PRO A 68 2.59 -6.46 -18.04
N VAL A 69 3.59 -7.34 -18.09
CA VAL A 69 4.78 -7.26 -17.24
C VAL A 69 5.98 -7.00 -18.14
N ARG A 70 6.71 -5.93 -17.87
CA ARG A 70 7.86 -5.50 -18.65
C ARG A 70 9.15 -5.68 -17.85
N LYS A 71 10.30 -5.71 -18.53
CA LYS A 71 11.61 -5.88 -17.89
C LYS A 71 11.98 -4.74 -16.94
N ASP A 72 11.41 -3.56 -17.14
CA ASP A 72 11.63 -2.35 -16.35
C ASP A 72 10.55 -2.09 -15.31
N ASP A 73 9.53 -2.96 -15.21
CA ASP A 73 8.51 -2.86 -14.15
C ASP A 73 9.13 -3.04 -12.77
N GLY A 74 8.60 -2.29 -11.81
CA GLY A 74 9.01 -2.26 -10.42
C GLY A 74 8.06 -1.38 -9.61
N TRP A 75 8.51 -0.83 -8.50
CA TRP A 75 7.70 0.03 -7.63
C TRP A 75 7.08 1.22 -8.36
N ASP A 76 7.78 1.82 -9.33
CA ASP A 76 7.28 2.97 -10.09
C ASP A 76 6.11 2.58 -11.01
N SER A 77 6.05 1.34 -11.51
CA SER A 77 4.93 0.87 -12.31
C SER A 77 3.63 0.79 -11.50
N PHE A 78 3.71 0.38 -10.23
CA PHE A 78 2.58 0.40 -9.30
C PHE A 78 2.21 1.82 -8.87
N LEU A 79 3.21 2.68 -8.62
CA LEU A 79 3.01 4.10 -8.36
C LEU A 79 2.20 4.79 -9.47
N GLU A 80 2.60 4.56 -10.72
CA GLU A 80 1.92 5.12 -11.89
C GLU A 80 0.45 4.65 -11.99
N ASP A 81 0.18 3.37 -11.74
CA ASP A 81 -1.19 2.83 -11.74
C ASP A 81 -2.06 3.47 -10.64
N GLN A 82 -1.50 3.64 -9.44
CA GLN A 82 -2.21 4.23 -8.30
C GLN A 82 -2.51 5.72 -8.53
N LEU A 83 -1.54 6.47 -9.07
CA LEU A 83 -1.75 7.87 -9.44
C LEU A 83 -2.76 8.01 -10.58
N ALA A 84 -2.67 7.14 -11.60
CA ALA A 84 -3.62 7.12 -12.70
C ALA A 84 -5.06 6.82 -12.25
N LEU A 85 -5.25 5.98 -11.23
CA LEU A 85 -6.57 5.77 -10.62
C LEU A 85 -7.10 7.05 -9.99
N LEU A 86 -6.29 7.77 -9.21
CA LEU A 86 -6.70 9.05 -8.61
C LEU A 86 -7.04 10.08 -9.69
N ASP A 87 -6.26 10.15 -10.77
CA ASP A 87 -6.52 11.06 -11.90
C ASP A 87 -7.81 10.66 -12.63
N HIS A 88 -8.04 9.37 -12.88
CA HIS A 88 -9.26 8.85 -13.50
C HIS A 88 -10.51 9.22 -12.70
N LEU A 89 -10.41 9.24 -11.38
CA LEU A 89 -11.50 9.59 -10.46
C LEU A 89 -11.62 11.11 -10.18
N GLY A 90 -10.71 11.92 -10.69
CA GLY A 90 -10.67 13.36 -10.41
C GLY A 90 -10.34 13.68 -8.96
N ILE A 91 -9.60 12.79 -8.26
CA ILE A 91 -9.20 12.98 -6.87
C ILE A 91 -7.89 13.78 -6.83
N GLU A 92 -8.00 15.06 -6.53
CA GLU A 92 -6.84 15.95 -6.44
C GLU A 92 -6.06 15.76 -5.14
N ARG A 93 -6.76 15.45 -4.02
CA ARG A 93 -6.15 15.28 -2.70
C ARG A 93 -6.84 14.18 -1.88
N CYS A 94 -6.06 13.30 -1.24
CA CYS A 94 -6.58 12.19 -0.44
C CYS A 94 -5.62 11.83 0.71
N ALA A 95 -6.04 10.92 1.60
CA ALA A 95 -5.10 10.13 2.39
C ALA A 95 -4.68 8.87 1.63
N ALA A 96 -3.48 8.37 1.89
CA ALA A 96 -3.06 7.04 1.44
C ALA A 96 -2.94 6.11 2.66
N LEU A 97 -3.60 4.95 2.60
CA LEU A 97 -3.58 3.92 3.63
C LEU A 97 -3.12 2.60 3.01
N GLY A 98 -2.16 1.92 3.61
CA GLY A 98 -1.65 0.67 3.07
C GLY A 98 -1.26 -0.33 4.14
N MET A 99 -1.59 -1.61 3.92
CA MET A 99 -1.20 -2.70 4.80
C MET A 99 -0.17 -3.61 4.12
N CYS A 100 0.82 -4.10 4.88
CA CYS A 100 1.84 -5.01 4.36
C CYS A 100 2.64 -4.35 3.22
N ILE A 101 2.58 -4.88 1.99
CA ILE A 101 3.16 -4.25 0.78
C ILE A 101 2.54 -2.88 0.49
N GLY A 102 1.32 -2.63 0.96
CA GLY A 102 0.68 -1.32 0.87
C GLY A 102 1.45 -0.22 1.60
N GLY A 103 2.23 -0.54 2.63
CA GLY A 103 3.09 0.42 3.33
C GLY A 103 4.13 1.07 2.42
N PRO A 104 5.03 0.31 1.77
CA PRO A 104 5.92 0.82 0.74
C PRO A 104 5.22 1.54 -0.42
N TYR A 105 4.05 1.07 -0.88
CA TYR A 105 3.26 1.80 -1.89
C TYR A 105 2.86 3.18 -1.40
N VAL A 106 2.33 3.30 -0.18
CA VAL A 106 2.01 4.59 0.44
C VAL A 106 3.24 5.49 0.47
N MET A 107 4.36 5.01 1.01
CA MET A 107 5.57 5.83 1.09
C MET A 107 6.08 6.27 -0.28
N ASN A 108 5.97 5.42 -1.32
CA ASN A 108 6.35 5.79 -2.69
C ASN A 108 5.43 6.90 -3.26
N LEU A 109 4.12 6.84 -2.99
CA LEU A 109 3.16 7.90 -3.34
C LEU A 109 3.52 9.22 -2.65
N LEU A 110 3.77 9.19 -1.33
CA LEU A 110 4.12 10.39 -0.56
C LEU A 110 5.45 11.00 -0.98
N ARG A 111 6.43 10.17 -1.38
CA ARG A 111 7.72 10.63 -1.93
C ARG A 111 7.53 11.32 -3.28
N ALA A 112 6.69 10.74 -4.15
CA ALA A 112 6.54 11.20 -5.53
C ALA A 112 5.69 12.47 -5.66
N GLN A 113 4.59 12.59 -4.91
CA GLN A 113 3.63 13.70 -4.98
C GLN A 113 3.07 14.06 -3.59
N PRO A 114 3.91 14.51 -2.64
CA PRO A 114 3.48 14.76 -1.26
C PRO A 114 2.31 15.75 -1.14
N GLU A 115 2.18 16.70 -2.04
CA GLU A 115 1.12 17.71 -2.07
C GLU A 115 -0.28 17.11 -2.31
N ARG A 116 -0.35 15.92 -2.92
CA ARG A 116 -1.62 15.20 -3.16
C ARG A 116 -2.14 14.48 -1.91
N PHE A 117 -1.33 14.37 -0.86
CA PHE A 117 -1.68 13.56 0.29
C PHE A 117 -1.72 14.39 1.57
N PHE A 118 -2.88 14.37 2.25
CA PHE A 118 -3.00 15.03 3.56
C PHE A 118 -2.58 14.13 4.73
N ALA A 119 -2.51 12.81 4.53
CA ALA A 119 -2.07 11.83 5.52
C ALA A 119 -1.56 10.55 4.86
N GLY A 120 -0.64 9.85 5.53
CA GLY A 120 -0.20 8.49 5.24
C GLY A 120 -0.46 7.55 6.42
N VAL A 121 -1.00 6.35 6.15
CA VAL A 121 -1.25 5.33 7.17
C VAL A 121 -0.58 4.02 6.75
N LEU A 122 0.29 3.50 7.60
CA LEU A 122 1.06 2.29 7.36
C LEU A 122 0.65 1.21 8.37
N LEU A 123 -0.15 0.23 7.93
CA LEU A 123 -0.56 -0.89 8.76
C LEU A 123 0.45 -2.02 8.60
N GLN A 124 1.26 -2.28 9.63
CA GLN A 124 2.33 -3.29 9.59
C GLN A 124 3.06 -3.30 8.24
N PRO A 125 3.83 -2.24 7.89
CA PRO A 125 4.53 -2.20 6.62
C PRO A 125 5.55 -3.33 6.52
N ILE A 126 5.74 -3.87 5.30
CA ILE A 126 6.88 -4.75 5.03
C ILE A 126 8.17 -3.96 5.07
N GLY A 127 9.27 -4.64 5.41
CA GLY A 127 10.61 -4.07 5.35
C GLY A 127 11.69 -5.11 5.50
N LEU A 128 12.91 -4.74 5.18
CA LEU A 128 14.07 -5.61 5.25
C LEU A 128 14.60 -5.70 6.69
N ASP A 129 14.65 -6.91 7.21
CA ASP A 129 15.28 -7.29 8.49
C ASP A 129 15.68 -8.76 8.45
N ASP A 130 16.80 -9.08 7.79
CA ASP A 130 17.32 -10.42 7.53
C ASP A 130 16.32 -11.42 6.89
N ASN A 131 15.30 -10.91 6.23
CA ASN A 131 14.15 -11.68 5.71
C ASN A 131 14.00 -11.61 4.18
N ARG A 132 15.02 -11.17 3.43
CA ARG A 132 14.96 -10.99 1.96
C ARG A 132 14.50 -12.25 1.23
N GLU A 133 15.00 -13.41 1.63
CA GLU A 133 14.65 -14.71 1.01
C GLU A 133 13.15 -15.01 1.10
N ALA A 134 12.49 -14.59 2.18
CA ALA A 134 11.04 -14.75 2.32
C ALA A 134 10.26 -13.93 1.28
N PHE A 135 10.73 -12.72 0.97
CA PHE A 135 10.13 -11.88 -0.08
C PHE A 135 10.39 -12.45 -1.48
N LEU A 136 11.59 -12.92 -1.76
CA LEU A 136 11.91 -13.57 -3.03
C LEU A 136 11.03 -14.81 -3.23
N GLY A 137 10.93 -15.68 -2.23
CA GLY A 137 10.07 -16.88 -2.27
C GLY A 137 8.59 -16.55 -2.44
N MET A 138 8.11 -15.44 -1.87
CA MET A 138 6.73 -14.97 -2.06
C MET A 138 6.46 -14.56 -3.51
N VAL A 139 7.41 -13.89 -4.18
CA VAL A 139 7.28 -13.55 -5.60
C VAL A 139 7.38 -14.78 -6.48
N ASP A 140 8.30 -15.70 -6.18
CA ASP A 140 8.44 -16.95 -6.94
C ASP A 140 7.14 -17.78 -6.87
N SER A 141 6.53 -17.90 -5.70
CA SER A 141 5.20 -18.53 -5.53
C SER A 141 4.09 -17.83 -6.34
N TRP A 142 4.09 -16.50 -6.39
CA TRP A 142 3.14 -15.77 -7.23
C TRP A 142 3.40 -16.01 -8.72
N ALA A 143 4.65 -16.07 -9.15
CA ALA A 143 5.04 -16.35 -10.53
C ALA A 143 4.61 -17.76 -10.97
N GLU A 144 4.77 -18.77 -10.10
CA GLU A 144 4.32 -20.15 -10.34
C GLU A 144 2.79 -20.21 -10.57
N ASP A 145 2.00 -19.45 -9.83
CA ASP A 145 0.55 -19.37 -10.01
C ASP A 145 0.12 -18.59 -11.26
N LEU A 146 0.94 -17.63 -11.68
CA LEU A 146 0.63 -16.71 -12.78
C LEU A 146 0.98 -17.29 -14.15
N LEU A 147 2.17 -17.89 -14.31
CA LEU A 147 2.72 -18.37 -15.57
C LEU A 147 1.78 -19.32 -16.32
N PRO A 148 1.12 -20.31 -15.69
CA PRO A 148 0.18 -21.19 -16.39
C PRO A 148 -1.03 -20.48 -16.99
N LYS A 149 -1.39 -19.30 -16.47
CA LYS A 149 -2.53 -18.48 -16.87
C LYS A 149 -2.17 -17.36 -17.84
N ARG A 150 -0.86 -17.11 -18.01
CA ARG A 150 -0.30 -15.99 -18.77
C ARG A 150 0.84 -16.45 -19.68
N PRO A 151 0.49 -17.13 -20.81
CA PRO A 151 1.49 -17.63 -21.75
C PRO A 151 2.29 -16.52 -22.46
N ASP A 152 1.87 -15.27 -22.31
CA ASP A 152 2.57 -14.07 -22.78
C ASP A 152 3.72 -13.63 -21.87
N LEU A 153 3.84 -14.21 -20.67
CA LEU A 153 4.91 -13.90 -19.70
C LEU A 153 5.99 -14.99 -19.73
N SER A 154 7.23 -14.57 -19.45
CA SER A 154 8.34 -15.51 -19.28
C SER A 154 8.88 -15.50 -17.84
N PRO A 155 9.48 -16.61 -17.38
CA PRO A 155 10.13 -16.67 -16.07
C PRO A 155 11.18 -15.58 -15.87
N GLU A 156 11.94 -15.23 -16.93
CA GLU A 156 13.00 -14.22 -16.87
C GLU A 156 12.44 -12.81 -16.60
N ILE A 157 11.27 -12.49 -17.16
CA ILE A 157 10.60 -11.20 -16.91
C ILE A 157 10.13 -11.12 -15.47
N LEU A 158 9.57 -12.20 -14.93
CA LEU A 158 9.09 -12.25 -13.54
C LEU A 158 10.26 -12.22 -12.55
N ALA A 159 11.39 -12.88 -12.85
CA ALA A 159 12.60 -12.79 -12.07
C ALA A 159 13.17 -11.36 -12.04
N ALA A 160 13.18 -10.67 -13.18
CA ALA A 160 13.62 -9.27 -13.24
C ALA A 160 12.70 -8.34 -12.42
N LEU A 161 11.39 -8.54 -12.46
CA LEU A 161 10.44 -7.83 -11.61
C LEU A 161 10.70 -8.09 -10.11
N ARG A 162 10.89 -9.37 -9.73
CA ARG A 162 11.23 -9.78 -8.36
C ARG A 162 12.45 -9.02 -7.85
N ASP A 163 13.52 -9.03 -8.61
CA ASP A 163 14.77 -8.40 -8.21
C ASP A 163 14.61 -6.87 -8.09
N ARG A 164 13.87 -6.22 -8.98
CA ARG A 164 13.57 -4.77 -8.88
C ARG A 164 12.70 -4.43 -7.67
N MET A 165 11.75 -5.29 -7.32
CA MET A 165 10.87 -5.06 -6.18
C MET A 165 11.59 -5.24 -4.83
N PHE A 166 12.56 -6.17 -4.73
CA PHE A 166 13.09 -6.59 -3.43
C PHE A 166 14.62 -6.55 -3.30
N SER A 167 15.36 -5.91 -4.23
CA SER A 167 16.82 -5.74 -4.12
C SER A 167 17.22 -4.57 -3.22
N ASN A 168 16.41 -3.54 -3.11
CA ASN A 168 16.69 -2.40 -2.24
C ASN A 168 16.57 -2.77 -0.76
N ASP A 169 17.09 -1.88 0.08
CA ASP A 169 17.04 -2.02 1.54
C ASP A 169 15.83 -1.30 2.15
N PHE A 170 15.65 -1.43 3.45
CA PHE A 170 14.65 -0.77 4.30
C PHE A 170 13.21 -1.10 3.86
N LEU A 171 12.49 -0.17 3.22
CA LEU A 171 11.09 -0.36 2.75
C LEU A 171 11.01 -0.81 1.28
N PHE A 172 12.11 -1.22 0.68
CA PHE A 172 12.22 -1.62 -0.72
C PHE A 172 11.87 -0.55 -1.77
N ALA A 173 10.79 0.20 -1.60
CA ALA A 173 10.34 1.26 -2.53
C ALA A 173 10.96 2.61 -2.24
N VAL A 174 11.35 2.87 -1.00
CA VAL A 174 11.90 4.13 -0.53
C VAL A 174 13.03 3.91 0.46
N SER A 175 13.97 4.85 0.54
CA SER A 175 15.08 4.85 1.47
C SER A 175 14.69 5.48 2.83
N GLU A 176 15.57 5.33 3.84
CA GLU A 176 15.43 6.07 5.11
C GLU A 176 15.44 7.59 4.91
N GLU A 177 16.21 8.07 3.95
CA GLU A 177 16.32 9.51 3.64
C GLU A 177 14.99 10.06 3.08
N ASP A 178 14.30 9.29 2.24
CA ASP A 178 12.97 9.66 1.75
C ASP A 178 11.97 9.79 2.92
N VAL A 179 12.05 8.90 3.92
CA VAL A 179 11.20 8.96 5.10
C VAL A 179 11.52 10.17 5.97
N ARG A 180 12.81 10.51 6.18
CA ARG A 180 13.24 11.73 6.92
C ARG A 180 12.72 13.02 6.29
N HIS A 181 12.58 13.05 4.99
CA HIS A 181 12.10 14.22 4.24
C HIS A 181 10.60 14.20 3.94
N CYS A 182 9.85 13.20 4.42
CA CYS A 182 8.41 13.12 4.19
C CYS A 182 7.68 14.25 4.96
N PRO A 183 7.06 15.22 4.27
CA PRO A 183 6.36 16.33 4.93
C PRO A 183 4.95 15.95 5.40
N VAL A 184 4.44 14.79 4.91
CA VAL A 184 3.08 14.32 5.18
C VAL A 184 3.01 13.65 6.54
N PRO A 185 2.00 13.93 7.38
CA PRO A 185 1.84 13.24 8.66
C PRO A 185 1.58 11.75 8.46
N LEU A 186 2.20 10.92 9.30
CA LEU A 186 2.13 9.46 9.25
C LEU A 186 1.51 8.88 10.52
N GLN A 187 0.62 7.92 10.37
CA GLN A 187 0.23 7.00 11.44
C GLN A 187 0.73 5.60 11.08
N ILE A 188 1.50 4.99 11.98
CA ILE A 188 2.08 3.66 11.79
C ILE A 188 1.46 2.70 12.79
N MET A 189 0.98 1.56 12.33
CA MET A 189 0.56 0.43 13.18
C MET A 189 1.62 -0.66 13.13
N LEU A 190 2.08 -1.08 14.31
CA LEU A 190 3.25 -1.95 14.50
C LEU A 190 3.09 -3.31 13.80
N GLY A 191 4.13 -3.73 13.06
CA GLY A 191 4.34 -5.09 12.61
C GLY A 191 5.00 -5.95 13.69
N ASN A 192 4.86 -7.27 13.61
CA ASN A 192 5.46 -8.19 14.57
C ASN A 192 5.62 -9.63 14.04
N ASP A 193 5.88 -9.78 12.75
CA ASP A 193 6.11 -11.08 12.12
C ASP A 193 7.22 -11.01 11.06
N LEU A 194 7.52 -12.15 10.42
CA LEU A 194 8.61 -12.29 9.45
C LEU A 194 8.59 -11.27 8.33
N PHE A 195 7.40 -10.96 7.77
CA PHE A 195 7.27 -10.01 6.66
C PHE A 195 7.12 -8.57 7.13
N HIS A 196 6.68 -8.38 8.38
CA HIS A 196 6.38 -7.09 8.99
C HIS A 196 7.19 -6.91 10.27
N PRO A 197 8.53 -6.73 10.17
CA PRO A 197 9.38 -6.60 11.34
C PRO A 197 8.99 -5.39 12.21
N GLU A 198 9.05 -5.59 13.52
CA GLU A 198 8.82 -4.50 14.48
C GLU A 198 9.82 -3.35 14.28
N SER A 199 11.08 -3.71 14.00
CA SER A 199 12.17 -2.78 13.68
C SER A 199 11.81 -1.83 12.53
N THR A 200 11.16 -2.32 11.47
CA THR A 200 10.71 -1.51 10.34
C THR A 200 9.70 -0.45 10.77
N SER A 201 8.65 -0.85 11.50
CA SER A 201 7.61 0.08 11.95
C SER A 201 8.17 1.15 12.89
N ARG A 202 9.01 0.77 13.85
CA ARG A 202 9.68 1.68 14.79
C ARG A 202 10.63 2.62 14.05
N ARG A 203 11.38 2.10 13.08
CA ARG A 203 12.32 2.90 12.32
C ARG A 203 11.62 3.96 11.47
N VAL A 204 10.50 3.63 10.83
CA VAL A 204 9.67 4.62 10.12
C VAL A 204 9.18 5.71 11.08
N ALA A 205 8.67 5.34 12.25
CA ALA A 205 8.17 6.29 13.24
C ALA A 205 9.29 7.20 13.82
N GLU A 206 10.50 6.66 13.96
CA GLU A 206 11.67 7.45 14.42
C GLU A 206 12.13 8.46 13.37
N LEU A 207 12.10 8.07 12.09
CA LEU A 207 12.66 8.88 11.01
C LEU A 207 11.71 9.98 10.53
N ALA A 208 10.42 9.69 10.47
CA ALA A 208 9.44 10.61 9.89
C ALA A 208 9.19 11.81 10.81
N PRO A 209 9.26 13.06 10.30
CA PRO A 209 9.15 14.27 11.12
C PRO A 209 7.82 14.43 11.86
N ARG A 210 6.74 13.85 11.29
CA ARG A 210 5.37 13.93 11.81
C ARG A 210 4.75 12.52 11.85
N ALA A 211 5.18 11.72 12.81
CA ALA A 211 4.74 10.33 12.91
C ALA A 211 4.15 10.00 14.28
N GLU A 212 3.14 9.17 14.32
CA GLU A 212 2.65 8.50 15.52
C GLU A 212 2.65 6.98 15.31
N LEU A 213 3.05 6.24 16.36
CA LEU A 213 3.11 4.79 16.35
C LEU A 213 2.04 4.21 17.28
N ILE A 214 1.22 3.30 16.74
CA ILE A 214 0.25 2.51 17.49
C ILE A 214 0.79 1.08 17.60
N GLU A 215 1.15 0.67 18.79
CA GLU A 215 1.76 -0.64 19.03
C GLU A 215 0.70 -1.76 19.14
N ALA A 216 -0.39 -1.50 19.86
CA ALA A 216 -1.44 -2.46 20.12
C ALA A 216 -2.68 -2.18 19.26
N TRP A 217 -2.95 -3.05 18.26
CA TRP A 217 -4.05 -2.82 17.31
C TRP A 217 -4.66 -4.09 16.69
N LYS A 218 -4.08 -5.26 16.95
CA LYS A 218 -4.52 -6.53 16.33
C LYS A 218 -5.45 -7.32 17.25
N GLY A 219 -5.30 -7.18 18.55
CA GLY A 219 -6.12 -7.86 19.55
C GLY A 219 -7.59 -7.41 19.52
N GLU A 220 -8.50 -8.28 19.94
CA GLU A 220 -9.94 -8.00 19.90
C GLU A 220 -10.32 -6.72 20.67
N GLY A 221 -9.75 -6.50 21.87
CA GLY A 221 -9.96 -5.28 22.66
C GLY A 221 -9.19 -4.04 22.17
N GLU A 222 -8.24 -4.21 21.26
CA GLU A 222 -7.37 -3.15 20.77
C GLU A 222 -7.86 -2.54 19.44
N ARG A 223 -8.57 -3.35 18.64
CA ARG A 223 -9.04 -2.97 17.30
C ARG A 223 -9.94 -1.74 17.31
N GLU A 224 -10.88 -1.68 18.24
CA GLU A 224 -11.81 -0.55 18.33
C GLU A 224 -11.08 0.75 18.66
N ALA A 225 -10.12 0.70 19.59
CA ALA A 225 -9.28 1.86 19.92
C ALA A 225 -8.40 2.28 18.74
N ALA A 226 -7.80 1.31 18.02
CA ALA A 226 -6.97 1.57 16.85
C ALA A 226 -7.79 2.17 15.69
N VAL A 227 -8.99 1.66 15.42
CA VAL A 227 -9.91 2.24 14.42
C VAL A 227 -10.34 3.65 14.80
N THR A 228 -10.60 3.90 16.09
CA THR A 228 -10.94 5.24 16.59
C THR A 228 -9.77 6.20 16.41
N ALA A 229 -8.54 5.79 16.73
CA ALA A 229 -7.34 6.59 16.52
C ALA A 229 -7.11 6.88 15.03
N LEU A 230 -7.25 5.87 14.16
CA LEU A 230 -7.16 6.02 12.71
C LEU A 230 -8.17 7.06 12.17
N ARG A 231 -9.42 6.96 12.58
CA ARG A 231 -10.48 7.90 12.15
C ARG A 231 -10.19 9.32 12.61
N THR A 232 -9.74 9.48 13.84
CA THR A 232 -9.36 10.77 14.43
C THR A 232 -8.19 11.39 13.67
N PHE A 233 -7.13 10.62 13.44
CA PHE A 233 -5.95 11.05 12.68
C PHE A 233 -6.31 11.52 11.26
N LEU A 234 -7.07 10.71 10.51
CA LEU A 234 -7.50 11.04 9.16
C LEU A 234 -8.37 12.29 9.12
N PHE A 235 -9.29 12.43 10.08
CA PHE A 235 -10.20 13.58 10.13
C PHE A 235 -9.47 14.88 10.46
N GLN A 236 -8.56 14.85 11.42
CA GLN A 236 -7.73 16.01 11.78
C GLN A 236 -6.83 16.43 10.61
N SER A 237 -6.15 15.47 9.98
CA SER A 237 -5.27 15.75 8.84
C SER A 237 -6.03 16.29 7.61
N ALA A 238 -7.27 15.88 7.39
CA ALA A 238 -8.12 16.42 6.31
C ALA A 238 -8.50 17.89 6.57
N GLY A 239 -8.68 18.29 7.83
CA GLY A 239 -9.04 19.67 8.23
C GLY A 239 -7.88 20.65 8.23
N GLU A 240 -6.64 20.20 8.42
CA GLU A 240 -5.45 21.06 8.42
C GLU A 240 -5.07 21.64 7.04
N GLY A 241 -5.75 21.24 5.99
CA GLY A 241 -5.46 21.62 4.60
C GLY A 241 -6.53 22.45 3.89
N GLN A 242 -7.51 22.99 4.65
CA GLN A 242 -8.52 23.91 4.11
C GLN A 242 -8.18 25.36 4.37
#